data_21acf4c450008e74b7bb18f0a7e00ca5
#
_entry.id   21acf4c450008e74b7bb18f0a7e00ca5
#
_cell.length_a   1.000
_cell.length_b   1.000
_cell.length_c   1.000
_cell.angle_alpha   90.00
_cell.angle_beta   90.00
_cell.angle_gamma   90.00
#
_symmetry.space_group_name_H-M   'P 1'
#
loop_
_entity.id
_entity.type
_entity.pdbx_description
1 polymer ?
#
loop_
_entity_poly.entity_id
_entity_poly.type
_entity_poly.pdbx_seq_one_letter_code
_entity_poly.pdbx_strand_id
1 'polypeptide(L)'
;MSQLEKLLLQHIRALKLEVPMSEYRFHETRRWRFEFAYPDQQLAIEVEGGTWSNGRHNRAKGFEADCEKYNTAALRGWTVLRFTGDMIKKGLAIQMIEEALRD
;
A
#
# COMPACT_ATOMS: atom_id res chain seq x y z
N MET A 1 9.85 9.69 1.89
CA MET A 1 9.00 8.71 2.61
C MET A 1 8.29 9.39 3.78
N SER A 2 7.01 9.19 3.92
CA SER A 2 6.23 9.83 4.98
C SER A 2 6.53 9.21 6.35
N GLN A 3 6.09 9.92 7.41
CA GLN A 3 6.26 9.38 8.76
C GLN A 3 5.51 8.08 8.96
N LEU A 4 4.32 7.96 8.38
CA LEU A 4 3.55 6.72 8.49
C LEU A 4 4.23 5.57 7.78
N GLU A 5 4.82 5.83 6.62
CA GLU A 5 5.56 4.79 5.92
C GLU A 5 6.77 4.35 6.72
N LYS A 6 7.48 5.30 7.33
CA LYS A 6 8.63 4.97 8.17
C LYS A 6 8.21 4.13 9.37
N LEU A 7 7.09 4.48 9.99
CA LEU A 7 6.59 3.72 11.13
C LEU A 7 6.25 2.30 10.72
N LEU A 8 5.59 2.14 9.58
CA LEU A 8 5.24 0.81 9.09
C LEU A 8 6.49 -0.02 8.84
N LEU A 9 7.52 0.59 8.24
CA LEU A 9 8.79 -0.13 8.04
C LEU A 9 9.44 -0.54 9.36
N GLN A 10 9.33 0.31 10.39
CA GLN A 10 9.82 -0.06 11.71
C GLN A 10 9.13 -1.31 12.23
N HIS A 11 7.80 -1.38 12.06
CA HIS A 11 7.03 -2.54 12.50
C HIS A 11 7.44 -3.80 11.72
N ILE A 12 7.63 -3.65 10.40
CA ILE A 12 8.04 -4.78 9.57
C ILE A 12 9.39 -5.31 10.02
N ARG A 13 10.34 -4.42 10.29
CA ARG A 13 11.68 -4.83 10.75
C ARG A 13 11.64 -5.43 12.14
N ALA A 14 10.79 -4.89 13.02
CA ALA A 14 10.70 -5.41 14.38
C ALA A 14 10.23 -6.86 14.40
N LEU A 15 9.36 -7.23 13.47
CA LEU A 15 8.91 -8.62 13.35
C LEU A 15 9.84 -9.48 12.48
N LYS A 16 10.93 -8.88 11.99
CA LYS A 16 11.91 -9.57 11.14
C LYS A 16 11.29 -10.12 9.87
N LEU A 17 10.29 -9.43 9.37
CA LEU A 17 9.70 -9.78 8.09
C LEU A 17 10.58 -9.22 6.97
N GLU A 18 10.42 -9.78 5.78
CA GLU A 18 11.14 -9.28 4.61
C GLU A 18 10.83 -7.80 4.42
N VAL A 19 11.84 -6.99 4.08
CA VAL A 19 11.65 -5.57 3.80
C VAL A 19 11.10 -5.42 2.39
N PRO A 20 9.97 -4.73 2.23
CA PRO A 20 9.37 -4.60 0.90
C PRO A 20 10.14 -3.63 0.03
N MET A 21 9.90 -3.69 -1.26
CA MET A 21 10.41 -2.70 -2.19
C MET A 21 9.54 -1.45 -2.10
N SER A 22 10.19 -0.28 -2.15
CA SER A 22 9.48 1.00 -2.09
C SER A 22 9.22 1.52 -3.49
N GLU A 23 8.12 2.23 -3.67
CA GLU A 23 7.80 2.90 -4.93
C GLU A 23 7.89 1.94 -6.11
N TYR A 24 7.21 0.82 -6.00
CA TYR A 24 7.31 -0.26 -6.98
C TYR A 24 6.36 -0.05 -8.15
N ARG A 25 6.89 -0.01 -9.35
CA ARG A 25 6.09 0.12 -10.57
C ARG A 25 5.72 -1.28 -11.04
N PHE A 26 4.42 -1.53 -11.08
CA PHE A 26 3.93 -2.87 -11.40
C PHE A 26 3.41 -3.00 -12.83
N HIS A 27 3.37 -1.91 -13.58
CA HIS A 27 2.79 -1.90 -14.92
C HIS A 27 3.88 -1.53 -15.94
N GLU A 28 3.85 -2.17 -17.09
CA GLU A 28 4.90 -2.01 -18.10
C GLU A 28 4.88 -0.64 -18.79
N THR A 29 3.70 0.02 -18.86
CA THR A 29 3.61 1.31 -19.53
C THR A 29 3.03 2.41 -18.66
N ARG A 30 2.12 2.09 -17.75
CA ARG A 30 1.55 3.09 -16.85
C ARG A 30 2.56 3.38 -15.74
N ARG A 31 2.52 4.62 -15.23
CA ARG A 31 3.47 5.03 -14.20
C ARG A 31 3.01 4.73 -12.79
N TRP A 32 1.98 3.95 -12.65
CA TRP A 32 1.47 3.57 -11.33
C TRP A 32 2.53 2.91 -10.48
N ARG A 33 2.53 3.25 -9.20
CA ARG A 33 3.44 2.66 -8.23
C ARG A 33 2.68 2.24 -7.00
N PHE A 34 3.17 1.19 -6.36
CA PHE A 34 2.77 0.86 -5.00
C PHE A 34 3.79 1.45 -4.05
N GLU A 35 3.32 2.00 -2.93
CA GLU A 35 4.24 2.55 -1.94
C GLU A 35 5.19 1.49 -1.42
N PHE A 36 4.68 0.29 -1.15
CA PHE A 36 5.49 -0.87 -0.82
C PHE A 36 4.97 -2.08 -1.56
N ALA A 37 5.87 -2.98 -1.92
CA ALA A 37 5.48 -4.21 -2.61
C ALA A 37 6.41 -5.36 -2.25
N TYR A 38 5.80 -6.54 -2.22
CA TYR A 38 6.52 -7.81 -2.17
C TYR A 38 6.21 -8.52 -3.50
N PRO A 39 7.05 -8.31 -4.52
CA PRO A 39 6.70 -8.80 -5.86
C PRO A 39 6.55 -10.32 -5.96
N ASP A 40 7.36 -11.06 -5.20
CA ASP A 40 7.28 -12.51 -5.26
C ASP A 40 5.92 -13.02 -4.79
N GLN A 41 5.34 -12.37 -3.80
CA GLN A 41 4.02 -12.73 -3.28
C GLN A 41 2.91 -11.97 -3.99
N GLN A 42 3.24 -11.06 -4.89
CA GLN A 42 2.30 -10.15 -5.53
C GLN A 42 1.42 -9.44 -4.50
N LEU A 43 2.05 -8.93 -3.46
CA LEU A 43 1.39 -8.21 -2.39
C LEU A 43 1.82 -6.76 -2.43
N ALA A 44 0.84 -5.86 -2.46
CA ALA A 44 1.09 -4.42 -2.47
C ALA A 44 0.50 -3.80 -1.22
N ILE A 45 1.16 -2.74 -0.75
CA ILE A 45 0.73 -2.03 0.45
C ILE A 45 0.69 -0.54 0.14
N GLU A 46 -0.46 0.07 0.46
CA GLU A 46 -0.68 1.50 0.27
C GLU A 46 -0.99 2.15 1.60
N VAL A 47 -0.38 3.28 1.86
CA VAL A 47 -0.62 4.04 3.09
C VAL A 47 -1.51 5.22 2.76
N GLU A 48 -2.71 5.24 3.35
CA GLU A 48 -3.74 6.23 3.05
C GLU A 48 -3.73 7.33 4.11
N GLY A 49 -2.67 8.10 4.14
CA GLY A 49 -2.56 9.17 5.11
C GLY A 49 -3.23 10.44 4.64
N GLY A 50 -3.98 11.09 5.51
CA GLY A 50 -4.54 12.39 5.24
C GLY A 50 -5.59 12.44 4.15
N THR A 51 -6.16 11.30 3.79
CA THR A 51 -7.07 11.22 2.65
C THR A 51 -8.33 12.05 2.83
N TRP A 52 -8.83 12.10 4.03
CA TRP A 52 -10.09 12.79 4.29
C TRP A 52 -9.94 14.32 4.36
N SER A 53 -8.74 14.83 4.44
CA SER A 53 -8.49 16.26 4.55
C SER A 53 -8.25 16.92 3.20
N ASN A 54 -8.22 16.19 2.11
CA ASN A 54 -7.86 16.73 0.82
C ASN A 54 -9.02 17.35 0.07
N GLY A 55 -8.67 18.17 -0.90
CA GLY A 55 -9.64 18.96 -1.65
C GLY A 55 -10.73 18.15 -2.30
N ARG A 56 -11.95 18.58 -2.10
CA ARG A 56 -13.11 17.90 -2.65
C ARG A 56 -13.22 18.02 -4.16
N HIS A 57 -12.64 19.07 -4.72
CA HIS A 57 -12.80 19.34 -6.14
C HIS A 57 -12.17 18.28 -7.01
N ASN A 58 -11.17 17.58 -6.50
CA ASN A 58 -10.47 16.56 -7.26
C ASN A 58 -10.89 15.15 -6.87
N ARG A 59 -11.84 15.04 -5.96
CA ARG A 59 -12.19 13.74 -5.39
C ARG A 59 -12.69 12.74 -6.43
N ALA A 60 -13.65 13.16 -7.26
CA ALA A 60 -14.24 12.25 -8.24
C ALA A 60 -13.19 11.78 -9.24
N LYS A 61 -12.38 12.71 -9.74
CA LYS A 61 -11.36 12.39 -10.73
C LYS A 61 -10.26 11.52 -10.13
N GLY A 62 -9.82 11.86 -8.93
CA GLY A 62 -8.82 11.05 -8.24
C GLY A 62 -9.34 9.68 -7.90
N PHE A 63 -10.59 9.60 -7.51
CA PHE A 63 -11.19 8.32 -7.17
C PHE A 63 -11.26 7.40 -8.39
N GLU A 64 -11.67 7.93 -9.53
CA GLU A 64 -11.74 7.14 -10.74
C GLU A 64 -10.37 6.61 -11.15
N ALA A 65 -9.35 7.47 -11.06
CA ALA A 65 -7.99 7.07 -11.38
C ALA A 65 -7.51 5.95 -10.47
N ASP A 66 -7.85 6.05 -9.17
CA ASP A 66 -7.50 5.01 -8.21
C ASP A 66 -8.22 3.71 -8.53
N CYS A 67 -9.48 3.79 -8.90
CA CYS A 67 -10.23 2.60 -9.28
C CYS A 67 -9.57 1.88 -10.45
N GLU A 68 -9.14 2.64 -11.45
CA GLU A 68 -8.48 2.05 -12.61
C GLU A 68 -7.17 1.37 -12.20
N LYS A 69 -6.39 2.04 -11.38
CA LYS A 69 -5.11 1.49 -10.92
C LYS A 69 -5.31 0.17 -10.17
N TYR A 70 -6.22 0.17 -9.21
CA TYR A 70 -6.38 -0.99 -8.35
C TYR A 70 -7.12 -2.13 -9.05
N ASN A 71 -8.05 -1.81 -9.94
CA ASN A 71 -8.68 -2.85 -10.76
C ASN A 71 -7.65 -3.52 -11.66
N THR A 72 -6.76 -2.73 -12.25
CA THR A 72 -5.71 -3.28 -13.10
C THR A 72 -4.78 -4.17 -12.29
N ALA A 73 -4.40 -3.73 -11.09
CA ALA A 73 -3.57 -4.53 -10.21
C ALA A 73 -4.24 -5.85 -9.87
N ALA A 74 -5.52 -5.80 -9.52
CA ALA A 74 -6.27 -7.02 -9.16
C ALA A 74 -6.32 -8.00 -10.33
N LEU A 75 -6.55 -7.49 -11.54
CA LEU A 75 -6.59 -8.34 -12.72
C LEU A 75 -5.25 -8.99 -13.03
N ARG A 76 -4.18 -8.41 -12.54
CA ARG A 76 -2.83 -8.96 -12.72
C ARG A 76 -2.39 -9.84 -11.55
N GLY A 77 -3.30 -10.13 -10.65
CA GLY A 77 -3.03 -11.05 -9.55
C GLY A 77 -2.50 -10.42 -8.28
N TRP A 78 -2.50 -9.10 -8.19
CA TRP A 78 -2.00 -8.42 -7.00
C TRP A 78 -3.05 -8.37 -5.91
N THR A 79 -2.62 -8.65 -4.70
CA THR A 79 -3.41 -8.38 -3.49
C THR A 79 -2.96 -7.02 -2.98
N VAL A 80 -3.89 -6.10 -2.83
CA VAL A 80 -3.55 -4.75 -2.38
C VAL A 80 -4.15 -4.51 -1.00
N LEU A 81 -3.30 -4.22 -0.04
CA LEU A 81 -3.73 -3.86 1.31
C LEU A 81 -3.57 -2.36 1.48
N ARG A 82 -4.61 -1.70 1.95
CA ARG A 82 -4.63 -0.25 2.11
C ARG A 82 -4.85 0.05 3.59
N PHE A 83 -3.98 0.86 4.16
CA PHE A 83 -4.01 1.14 5.59
C PHE A 83 -4.07 2.63 5.86
N THR A 84 -4.96 3.02 6.77
CA THR A 84 -4.96 4.38 7.29
C THR A 84 -3.87 4.54 8.34
N GLY A 85 -3.60 5.80 8.71
CA GLY A 85 -2.63 6.05 9.76
C GLY A 85 -3.00 5.37 11.07
N ASP A 86 -4.28 5.40 11.43
CA ASP A 86 -4.72 4.75 12.66
C ASP A 86 -4.49 3.24 12.63
N MET A 87 -4.74 2.61 11.49
CA MET A 87 -4.51 1.17 11.37
C MET A 87 -3.03 0.83 11.58
N ILE A 88 -2.14 1.69 11.09
CA ILE A 88 -0.71 1.48 11.28
C ILE A 88 -0.36 1.66 12.76
N LYS A 89 -0.81 2.76 13.36
CA LYS A 89 -0.43 3.10 14.73
C LYS A 89 -0.92 2.09 15.74
N LYS A 90 -2.10 1.52 15.54
CA LYS A 90 -2.65 0.57 16.51
C LYS A 90 -2.22 -0.87 16.25
N GLY A 91 -1.38 -1.10 15.24
CA GLY A 91 -0.82 -2.42 15.00
C GLY A 91 -1.66 -3.33 14.12
N LEU A 92 -2.79 -2.84 13.61
CA LEU A 92 -3.61 -3.66 12.72
C LEU A 92 -2.92 -3.91 11.39
N ALA A 93 -2.26 -2.88 10.85
CA ALA A 93 -1.59 -3.02 9.55
C ALA A 93 -0.53 -4.11 9.59
N ILE A 94 0.34 -4.09 10.60
CA ILE A 94 1.41 -5.08 10.66
C ILE A 94 0.87 -6.49 10.85
N GLN A 95 -0.24 -6.63 11.59
CA GLN A 95 -0.86 -7.96 11.75
C GLN A 95 -1.34 -8.48 10.40
N MET A 96 -1.97 -7.63 9.61
CA MET A 96 -2.50 -8.06 8.31
C MET A 96 -1.38 -8.37 7.33
N ILE A 97 -0.28 -7.60 7.38
CA ILE A 97 0.87 -7.89 6.53
C ILE A 97 1.49 -9.23 6.91
N GLU A 98 1.65 -9.47 8.21
CA GLU A 98 2.21 -10.73 8.67
C GLU A 98 1.36 -11.89 8.19
N GLU A 99 0.05 -11.76 8.30
CA GLU A 99 -0.85 -12.80 7.83
C GLU A 99 -0.72 -13.03 6.32
N ALA A 100 -0.63 -11.95 5.56
CA ALA A 100 -0.51 -12.06 4.10
C ALA A 100 0.79 -12.73 3.68
N LEU A 101 1.85 -12.53 4.43
CA LEU A 101 3.17 -13.11 4.12
C LEU A 101 3.36 -14.52 4.65
N ARG A 102 2.42 -14.99 5.47
CA ARG A 102 2.59 -16.27 6.17
C ARG A 102 2.61 -17.47 5.23
N ASP A 103 1.97 -17.36 4.11
CA ASP A 103 1.99 -18.45 3.14
C ASP A 103 3.31 -18.47 2.38
#